data_1c7717536b3560353aa4526ab32d020b
#
_entry.id   1c7717536b3560353aa4526ab32d020b
#
_cell.length_a   1.000
_cell.length_b   1.000
_cell.length_c   1.000
_cell.angle_alpha   90.00
_cell.angle_beta   90.00
_cell.angle_gamma   90.00
#
_symmetry.space_group_name_H-M   'P 1'
#
loop_
_entity.id
_entity.type
_entity.pdbx_description
1 polymer ?
#
loop_
_entity_poly.entity_id
_entity_poly.type
_entity_poly.pdbx_seq_one_letter_code
_entity_poly.pdbx_strand_id
1 'polypeptide(L)'
;MILEWYWLALIGFITLFLGVFAVWKTQFKGPEAGIKPRMSDFARQAVTKAAEEHKIKLDFSADSIASIDKILEVFCRRHRAEPIAEKELSRIVLTWGAYVGTTLIKHHGGEWQRDSLVSGAYTYPIVFLKPITSNADKTIVRLSEAVPVMWCLKRIRHGFTESVAMRYKNVVKN
;
A
#
# COMPACT_ATOMS: atom_id res chain seq x y z
N MET A 1 4.12 -59.47 -0.87
CA MET A 1 2.84 -58.97 -0.30
C MET A 1 3.01 -57.85 0.73
N ILE A 2 4.06 -57.86 1.58
CA ILE A 2 4.24 -56.80 2.59
C ILE A 2 4.72 -55.47 2.02
N LEU A 3 5.46 -55.47 0.90
CA LEU A 3 6.04 -54.27 0.28
C LEU A 3 4.99 -53.33 -0.36
N GLU A 4 3.89 -53.86 -0.86
CA GLU A 4 2.85 -53.05 -1.53
C GLU A 4 2.05 -52.17 -0.58
N TRP A 5 1.84 -52.63 0.64
CA TRP A 5 1.12 -51.86 1.65
C TRP A 5 1.89 -50.61 2.13
N TYR A 6 3.23 -50.65 2.13
CA TYR A 6 4.06 -49.50 2.45
C TYR A 6 3.94 -48.37 1.43
N TRP A 7 3.84 -48.71 0.14
CA TRP A 7 3.66 -47.70 -0.91
C TRP A 7 2.29 -47.03 -0.84
N LEU A 8 1.24 -47.75 -0.55
CA LEU A 8 -0.10 -47.18 -0.35
C LEU A 8 -0.18 -46.30 0.88
N ALA A 9 0.44 -46.69 1.98
CA ALA A 9 0.54 -45.89 3.18
C ALA A 9 1.35 -44.61 2.95
N LEU A 10 2.46 -44.69 2.20
CA LEU A 10 3.30 -43.54 1.86
C LEU A 10 2.55 -42.52 0.98
N ILE A 11 1.85 -43.01 -0.05
CA ILE A 11 1.04 -42.18 -0.93
C ILE A 11 -0.10 -41.50 -0.15
N GLY A 12 -0.77 -42.24 0.73
CA GLY A 12 -1.81 -41.68 1.63
C GLY A 12 -1.27 -40.59 2.55
N PHE A 13 -0.07 -40.78 3.10
CA PHE A 13 0.57 -39.79 3.96
C PHE A 13 0.98 -38.53 3.20
N ILE A 14 1.53 -38.68 2.00
CA ILE A 14 1.91 -37.55 1.13
C ILE A 14 0.70 -36.75 0.71
N THR A 15 -0.40 -37.41 0.31
CA THR A 15 -1.63 -36.71 -0.09
C THR A 15 -2.30 -36.00 1.07
N LEU A 16 -2.30 -36.60 2.26
CA LEU A 16 -2.78 -35.96 3.49
C LEU A 16 -1.94 -34.73 3.86
N PHE A 17 -0.61 -34.88 3.79
CA PHE A 17 0.33 -33.79 4.12
C PHE A 17 0.20 -32.63 3.15
N LEU A 18 0.07 -32.90 1.84
CA LEU A 18 -0.16 -31.87 0.82
C LEU A 18 -1.51 -31.19 1.01
N GLY A 19 -2.55 -31.93 1.36
CA GLY A 19 -3.87 -31.39 1.68
C GLY A 19 -3.85 -30.46 2.90
N VAL A 20 -3.24 -30.92 4.00
CA VAL A 20 -3.08 -30.10 5.21
C VAL A 20 -2.21 -28.87 4.96
N PHE A 21 -1.14 -29.01 4.18
CA PHE A 21 -0.27 -27.89 3.81
C PHE A 21 -0.97 -26.86 2.94
N ALA A 22 -1.81 -27.31 1.99
CA ALA A 22 -2.61 -26.43 1.15
C ALA A 22 -3.67 -25.67 1.97
N VAL A 23 -4.37 -26.35 2.89
CA VAL A 23 -5.34 -25.73 3.81
C VAL A 23 -4.63 -24.77 4.78
N TRP A 24 -3.47 -25.17 5.31
CA TRP A 24 -2.65 -24.33 6.17
C TRP A 24 -2.22 -23.05 5.46
N LYS A 25 -1.72 -23.15 4.22
CA LYS A 25 -1.31 -22.01 3.41
C LYS A 25 -2.47 -21.06 3.05
N THR A 26 -3.70 -21.57 2.95
CA THR A 26 -4.89 -20.75 2.68
C THR A 26 -5.47 -20.10 3.95
N GLN A 27 -5.40 -20.77 5.10
CA GLN A 27 -5.88 -20.24 6.39
C GLN A 27 -4.91 -19.25 7.02
N PHE A 28 -3.60 -19.40 6.77
CA PHE A 28 -2.57 -18.46 7.25
C PHE A 28 -2.21 -17.36 6.24
N LYS A 29 -3.12 -17.00 5.35
CA LYS A 29 -3.09 -15.68 4.73
C LYS A 29 -3.40 -14.68 5.84
N GLY A 30 -2.33 -14.13 6.45
CA GLY A 30 -2.44 -13.15 7.52
C GLY A 30 -3.40 -12.00 7.14
N PRO A 31 -3.84 -11.20 8.08
CA PRO A 31 -4.82 -10.12 7.88
C PRO A 31 -4.43 -9.14 6.75
N GLU A 32 -3.21 -9.24 6.26
CA GLU A 32 -2.63 -8.39 5.20
C GLU A 32 -2.86 -8.92 3.77
N ALA A 33 -3.21 -10.21 3.59
CA ALA A 33 -3.33 -10.81 2.26
C ALA A 33 -4.38 -10.13 1.34
N GLY A 34 -5.34 -9.41 1.92
CA GLY A 34 -6.36 -8.65 1.20
C GLY A 34 -6.00 -7.19 0.89
N ILE A 35 -4.92 -6.65 1.46
CA ILE A 35 -4.61 -5.21 1.37
C ILE A 35 -4.08 -4.85 0.00
N LYS A 36 -3.10 -5.59 -0.51
CA LYS A 36 -2.48 -5.34 -1.82
C LYS A 36 -3.49 -5.30 -2.98
N PRO A 37 -4.37 -6.30 -3.18
CA PRO A 37 -5.38 -6.23 -4.24
C PRO A 37 -6.34 -5.05 -4.02
N ARG A 38 -6.78 -4.80 -2.80
CA ARG A 38 -7.67 -3.69 -2.48
C ARG A 38 -7.05 -2.32 -2.79
N MET A 39 -5.78 -2.10 -2.43
CA MET A 39 -5.06 -0.87 -2.76
C MET A 39 -4.83 -0.73 -4.27
N SER A 40 -4.58 -1.83 -4.98
CA SER A 40 -4.50 -1.82 -6.45
C SER A 40 -5.82 -1.42 -7.10
N ASP A 41 -6.97 -1.85 -6.55
CA ASP A 41 -8.29 -1.46 -7.05
C ASP A 41 -8.55 0.03 -6.83
N PHE A 42 -8.25 0.57 -5.65
CA PHE A 42 -8.34 2.01 -5.39
C PHE A 42 -7.41 2.82 -6.31
N ALA A 43 -6.19 2.35 -6.55
CA ALA A 43 -5.25 3.02 -7.45
C ALA A 43 -5.76 3.05 -8.90
N ARG A 44 -6.40 1.98 -9.39
CA ARG A 44 -7.06 1.97 -10.70
C ARG A 44 -8.25 2.94 -10.75
N GLN A 45 -9.07 2.97 -9.71
CA GLN A 45 -10.16 3.94 -9.58
C GLN A 45 -9.63 5.38 -9.62
N ALA A 46 -8.48 5.65 -9.01
CA ALA A 46 -7.85 6.97 -9.07
C ALA A 46 -7.50 7.39 -10.50
N VAL A 47 -6.95 6.46 -11.32
CA VAL A 47 -6.64 6.73 -12.73
C VAL A 47 -7.91 7.09 -13.52
N THR A 48 -8.98 6.30 -13.36
CA THR A 48 -10.25 6.55 -14.02
C THR A 48 -10.85 7.90 -13.62
N LYS A 49 -10.93 8.18 -12.31
CA LYS A 49 -11.46 9.43 -11.77
C LYS A 49 -10.64 10.66 -12.20
N ALA A 50 -9.31 10.54 -12.21
CA ALA A 50 -8.45 11.62 -12.68
C ALA A 50 -8.76 12.00 -14.14
N ALA A 51 -8.96 11.01 -15.01
CA ALA A 51 -9.28 11.24 -16.40
C ALA A 51 -10.70 11.81 -16.59
N GLU A 52 -11.69 11.24 -15.92
CA GLU A 52 -13.10 11.58 -16.10
C GLU A 52 -13.47 12.91 -15.43
N GLU A 53 -13.09 13.09 -14.15
CA GLU A 53 -13.55 14.21 -13.31
C GLU A 53 -12.60 15.41 -13.38
N HIS A 54 -11.27 15.15 -13.56
CA HIS A 54 -10.25 16.21 -13.50
C HIS A 54 -9.53 16.47 -14.83
N LYS A 55 -9.78 15.66 -15.88
CA LYS A 55 -9.09 15.74 -17.19
C LYS A 55 -7.57 15.61 -17.06
N ILE A 56 -7.12 14.83 -16.09
CA ILE A 56 -5.71 14.56 -15.77
C ILE A 56 -5.39 13.11 -16.09
N LYS A 57 -4.33 12.87 -16.88
CA LYS A 57 -3.81 11.53 -17.13
C LYS A 57 -2.82 11.14 -16.04
N LEU A 58 -3.09 10.03 -15.37
CA LEU A 58 -2.21 9.40 -14.40
C LEU A 58 -1.65 8.10 -14.97
N ASP A 59 -0.33 7.89 -14.87
CA ASP A 59 0.41 6.79 -15.51
C ASP A 59 1.34 6.02 -14.56
N PHE A 60 1.21 6.26 -13.27
CA PHE A 60 2.09 5.73 -12.23
C PHE A 60 3.57 6.12 -12.42
N SER A 61 3.86 7.24 -13.05
CA SER A 61 5.17 7.87 -13.05
C SER A 61 5.37 8.72 -11.79
N ALA A 62 6.64 8.99 -11.44
CA ALA A 62 6.97 9.89 -10.35
C ALA A 62 6.47 11.33 -10.62
N ASP A 63 6.49 11.76 -11.88
CA ASP A 63 6.03 13.09 -12.29
C ASP A 63 4.52 13.27 -12.13
N SER A 64 3.74 12.18 -12.32
CA SER A 64 2.29 12.19 -12.14
C SER A 64 1.85 12.48 -10.70
N ILE A 65 2.73 12.31 -9.71
CA ILE A 65 2.44 12.62 -8.30
C ILE A 65 2.16 14.11 -8.09
N ALA A 66 2.79 15.00 -8.84
CA ALA A 66 2.48 16.43 -8.77
C ALA A 66 1.03 16.75 -9.18
N SER A 67 0.43 15.92 -10.02
CA SER A 67 -0.97 16.05 -10.42
C SER A 67 -1.94 15.67 -9.29
N ILE A 68 -1.52 14.81 -8.37
CA ILE A 68 -2.31 14.47 -7.18
C ILE A 68 -2.49 15.71 -6.29
N ASP A 69 -1.47 16.54 -6.10
CA ASP A 69 -1.60 17.78 -5.33
C ASP A 69 -2.64 18.74 -5.93
N LYS A 70 -2.73 18.79 -7.27
CA LYS A 70 -3.74 19.62 -7.96
C LYS A 70 -5.15 19.08 -7.72
N ILE A 71 -5.33 17.78 -7.78
CA ILE A 71 -6.60 17.11 -7.51
C ILE A 71 -7.01 17.32 -6.04
N LEU A 72 -6.10 17.10 -5.11
CA LEU A 72 -6.35 17.25 -3.68
C LEU A 72 -6.64 18.72 -3.29
N GLU A 73 -6.15 19.70 -4.05
CA GLU A 73 -6.49 21.10 -3.87
C GLU A 73 -7.99 21.36 -4.06
N VAL A 74 -8.63 20.68 -5.02
CA VAL A 74 -10.09 20.78 -5.23
C VAL A 74 -10.83 20.31 -3.97
N PHE A 75 -10.44 19.17 -3.42
CA PHE A 75 -11.04 18.65 -2.18
C PHE A 75 -10.69 19.51 -0.94
N CYS A 76 -9.50 20.09 -0.90
CA CYS A 76 -9.11 21.02 0.18
C CYS A 76 -10.02 22.27 0.19
N ARG A 77 -10.25 22.89 -0.97
CA ARG A 77 -11.16 24.05 -1.08
C ARG A 77 -12.60 23.68 -0.71
N ARG A 78 -13.07 22.52 -1.20
CA ARG A 78 -14.40 22.02 -0.86
C ARG A 78 -14.52 21.78 0.66
N HIS A 79 -13.55 21.12 1.28
CA HIS A 79 -13.54 20.80 2.72
C HIS A 79 -13.50 22.06 3.60
N ARG A 80 -12.85 23.15 3.13
CA ARG A 80 -12.84 24.44 3.80
C ARG A 80 -14.16 25.18 3.71
N ALA A 81 -14.83 25.09 2.56
CA ALA A 81 -16.14 25.70 2.36
C ALA A 81 -17.23 24.97 3.14
N GLU A 82 -17.20 23.64 3.09
CA GLU A 82 -18.12 22.75 3.80
C GLU A 82 -17.38 21.45 4.18
N PRO A 83 -17.34 21.07 5.45
CA PRO A 83 -16.66 19.87 5.90
C PRO A 83 -17.18 18.62 5.18
N ILE A 84 -16.31 17.92 4.48
CA ILE A 84 -16.63 16.65 3.83
C ILE A 84 -16.90 15.60 4.90
N ALA A 85 -18.01 14.86 4.77
CA ALA A 85 -18.37 13.78 5.70
C ALA A 85 -17.26 12.73 5.79
N GLU A 86 -16.98 12.23 7.00
CA GLU A 86 -15.86 11.32 7.28
C GLU A 86 -15.83 10.07 6.38
N LYS A 87 -16.99 9.50 6.06
CA LYS A 87 -17.11 8.34 5.17
C LYS A 87 -16.66 8.68 3.74
N GLU A 88 -17.02 9.84 3.25
CA GLU A 88 -16.62 10.34 1.92
C GLU A 88 -15.13 10.71 1.93
N LEU A 89 -14.67 11.43 2.94
CA LEU A 89 -13.27 11.81 3.11
C LEU A 89 -12.37 10.58 3.16
N SER A 90 -12.75 9.55 3.91
CA SER A 90 -12.02 8.27 3.95
C SER A 90 -11.90 7.62 2.58
N ARG A 91 -12.97 7.64 1.77
CA ARG A 91 -12.93 7.11 0.39
C ARG A 91 -11.99 7.91 -0.50
N ILE A 92 -12.04 9.24 -0.41
CA ILE A 92 -11.17 10.14 -1.17
C ILE A 92 -9.71 9.85 -0.85
N VAL A 93 -9.33 9.87 0.43
CA VAL A 93 -7.93 9.68 0.83
C VAL A 93 -7.42 8.27 0.54
N LEU A 94 -8.27 7.24 0.63
CA LEU A 94 -7.91 5.88 0.21
C LEU A 94 -7.66 5.80 -1.29
N THR A 95 -8.50 6.40 -2.11
CA THR A 95 -8.36 6.39 -3.57
C THR A 95 -7.05 7.05 -4.00
N TRP A 96 -6.82 8.29 -3.59
CA TRP A 96 -5.62 9.04 -4.01
C TRP A 96 -4.36 8.56 -3.31
N GLY A 97 -4.45 8.18 -2.03
CA GLY A 97 -3.34 7.59 -1.29
C GLY A 97 -2.89 6.25 -1.84
N ALA A 98 -3.84 5.41 -2.29
CA ALA A 98 -3.52 4.14 -2.94
C ALA A 98 -2.77 4.34 -4.27
N TYR A 99 -3.14 5.35 -5.05
CA TYR A 99 -2.40 5.71 -6.26
C TYR A 99 -0.94 6.10 -5.94
N VAL A 100 -0.76 7.03 -4.99
CA VAL A 100 0.57 7.49 -4.56
C VAL A 100 1.40 6.32 -4.05
N GLY A 101 0.82 5.48 -3.21
CA GLY A 101 1.52 4.33 -2.64
C GLY A 101 1.85 3.25 -3.66
N THR A 102 0.95 2.98 -4.60
CA THR A 102 1.22 2.04 -5.69
C THR A 102 2.35 2.56 -6.59
N THR A 103 2.38 3.86 -6.86
CA THR A 103 3.49 4.51 -7.59
C THR A 103 4.80 4.39 -6.81
N LEU A 104 4.76 4.61 -5.50
CA LEU A 104 5.93 4.48 -4.63
C LEU A 104 6.50 3.05 -4.66
N ILE A 105 5.64 2.04 -4.50
CA ILE A 105 6.03 0.63 -4.55
C ILE A 105 6.61 0.26 -5.91
N LYS A 106 6.00 0.73 -7.00
CA LYS A 106 6.48 0.47 -8.36
C LYS A 106 7.91 0.94 -8.58
N HIS A 107 8.28 2.09 -8.02
CA HIS A 107 9.59 2.72 -8.26
C HIS A 107 10.63 2.42 -7.18
N HIS A 108 10.21 2.14 -5.95
CA HIS A 108 11.11 2.03 -4.79
C HIS A 108 10.94 0.73 -4.00
N GLY A 109 10.03 -0.14 -4.43
CA GLY A 109 9.70 -1.36 -3.69
C GLY A 109 8.88 -1.06 -2.44
N GLY A 110 8.92 -2.03 -1.50
CA GLY A 110 8.12 -1.98 -0.28
C GLY A 110 6.80 -2.72 -0.40
N GLU A 111 6.11 -2.84 0.71
CA GLU A 111 4.85 -3.58 0.80
C GLU A 111 3.82 -2.81 1.62
N TRP A 112 2.56 -2.90 1.18
CA TRP A 112 1.44 -2.38 1.95
C TRP A 112 1.24 -3.17 3.24
N GLN A 113 1.06 -2.46 4.33
CA GLN A 113 0.57 -2.99 5.60
C GLN A 113 -0.70 -2.27 6.03
N ARG A 114 -1.47 -2.86 6.96
CA ARG A 114 -2.71 -2.27 7.46
C ARG A 114 -2.43 -1.20 8.50
N ASP A 115 -1.50 -1.50 9.39
CA ASP A 115 -1.25 -0.72 10.59
C ASP A 115 0.20 -0.21 10.58
N SER A 116 0.37 1.05 10.93
CA SER A 116 1.69 1.66 11.09
C SER A 116 2.14 1.55 12.55
N LEU A 117 3.41 1.26 12.75
CA LEU A 117 4.04 1.30 14.08
C LEU A 117 4.07 2.71 14.67
N VAL A 118 4.06 3.74 13.79
CA VAL A 118 4.17 5.15 14.20
C VAL A 118 2.83 5.87 14.15
N SER A 119 2.04 5.61 13.09
CA SER A 119 0.81 6.36 12.80
C SER A 119 -0.47 5.65 13.26
N GLY A 120 -0.37 4.43 13.76
CA GLY A 120 -1.47 3.67 14.32
C GLY A 120 -2.23 2.79 13.31
N ALA A 121 -3.36 2.24 13.77
CA ALA A 121 -4.18 1.28 13.02
C ALA A 121 -4.87 1.92 11.80
N TYR A 122 -5.08 1.10 10.76
CA TYR A 122 -5.80 1.46 9.53
C TYR A 122 -5.23 2.67 8.77
N THR A 123 -3.93 2.93 8.92
CA THR A 123 -3.26 4.03 8.21
C THR A 123 -2.64 3.62 6.89
N TYR A 124 -2.62 2.32 6.61
CA TYR A 124 -2.13 1.71 5.38
C TYR A 124 -0.73 2.21 4.99
N PRO A 125 0.30 1.95 5.81
CA PRO A 125 1.66 2.31 5.48
C PRO A 125 2.22 1.41 4.37
N ILE A 126 3.25 1.94 3.70
CA ILE A 126 4.18 1.15 2.90
C ILE A 126 5.46 0.99 3.71
N VAL A 127 5.85 -0.24 3.94
CA VAL A 127 7.05 -0.57 4.70
C VAL A 127 8.18 -0.91 3.74
N PHE A 128 9.34 -0.29 3.96
CA PHE A 128 10.56 -0.53 3.20
C PHE A 128 11.60 -1.18 4.11
N LEU A 129 12.20 -2.24 3.62
CA LEU A 129 13.35 -2.88 4.24
C LEU A 129 14.60 -2.42 3.47
N LYS A 130 15.36 -1.50 4.04
CA LYS A 130 16.62 -1.04 3.45
C LYS A 130 17.79 -1.71 4.17
N PRO A 131 18.63 -2.50 3.49
CA PRO A 131 19.87 -2.98 4.09
C PRO A 131 20.81 -1.79 4.31
N ILE A 132 21.31 -1.61 5.52
CA ILE A 132 22.37 -0.70 5.84
C ILE A 132 23.64 -1.53 6.00
N THR A 133 24.60 -1.38 5.10
CA THR A 133 25.90 -2.02 5.25
C THR A 133 26.65 -1.28 6.38
N SER A 134 26.82 -1.91 7.49
CA SER A 134 27.75 -1.46 8.54
C SER A 134 29.13 -2.04 8.21
N ASN A 135 30.20 -1.28 8.45
CA ASN A 135 31.61 -1.70 8.23
C ASN A 135 32.07 -2.90 9.07
N ALA A 136 31.18 -3.51 9.84
CA ALA A 136 31.42 -4.69 10.66
C ALA A 136 30.43 -5.78 10.22
N ASP A 137 30.70 -6.52 9.16
CA ASP A 137 30.09 -7.84 8.77
C ASP A 137 28.63 -8.14 9.19
N LYS A 138 27.88 -7.14 9.64
CA LYS A 138 26.48 -7.24 10.04
C LYS A 138 25.62 -6.36 9.16
N THR A 139 24.78 -6.99 8.34
CA THR A 139 23.72 -6.29 7.61
C THR A 139 22.65 -5.85 8.61
N ILE A 140 22.60 -4.55 8.89
CA ILE A 140 21.51 -3.95 9.67
C ILE A 140 20.38 -3.61 8.67
N VAL A 141 19.17 -4.09 8.94
CA VAL A 141 18.01 -3.75 8.14
C VAL A 141 17.30 -2.57 8.79
N ARG A 142 17.23 -1.45 8.09
CA ARG A 142 16.44 -0.29 8.52
C ARG A 142 15.01 -0.45 8.02
N LEU A 143 14.07 -0.42 8.96
CA LEU A 143 12.65 -0.31 8.65
C LEU A 143 12.31 1.19 8.48
N SER A 144 11.72 1.54 7.35
CA SER A 144 11.14 2.88 7.16
C SER A 144 9.72 2.76 6.63
N GLU A 145 8.85 3.70 7.02
CA GLU A 145 7.45 3.72 6.64
C GLU A 145 7.10 4.98 5.85
N ALA A 146 6.28 4.82 4.82
CA ALA A 146 5.56 5.91 4.18
C ALA A 146 4.05 5.68 4.37
N VAL A 147 3.31 6.72 4.63
CA VAL A 147 1.85 6.65 4.88
C VAL A 147 1.06 7.52 3.88
N PRO A 148 0.99 7.12 2.59
CA PRO A 148 0.44 7.95 1.53
C PRO A 148 -1.02 8.36 1.76
N VAL A 149 -1.83 7.49 2.37
CA VAL A 149 -3.22 7.78 2.73
C VAL A 149 -3.30 8.96 3.71
N MET A 150 -2.43 8.96 4.71
CA MET A 150 -2.36 10.06 5.69
C MET A 150 -1.80 11.35 5.07
N TRP A 151 -0.91 11.26 4.08
CA TRP A 151 -0.44 12.44 3.36
C TRP A 151 -1.59 13.13 2.61
N CYS A 152 -2.45 12.35 1.93
CA CYS A 152 -3.62 12.87 1.27
C CYS A 152 -4.61 13.51 2.25
N LEU A 153 -4.84 12.88 3.42
CA LEU A 153 -5.68 13.44 4.47
C LEU A 153 -5.15 14.79 4.96
N LYS A 154 -3.86 14.87 5.29
CA LYS A 154 -3.22 16.10 5.75
C LYS A 154 -3.27 17.18 4.68
N ARG A 155 -3.06 16.83 3.40
CA ARG A 155 -3.15 17.75 2.26
C ARG A 155 -4.54 18.36 2.14
N ILE A 156 -5.60 17.58 2.31
CA ILE A 156 -6.98 18.06 2.27
C ILE A 156 -7.28 18.98 3.47
N ARG A 157 -6.85 18.59 4.66
CA ARG A 157 -7.15 19.35 5.89
C ARG A 157 -6.32 20.63 6.05
N HIS A 158 -5.03 20.60 5.70
CA HIS A 158 -4.08 21.67 6.00
C HIS A 158 -3.58 22.44 4.76
N GLY A 159 -3.92 21.97 3.56
CA GLY A 159 -3.56 22.66 2.33
C GLY A 159 -2.15 22.36 1.85
N PHE A 160 -1.59 23.30 1.05
CA PHE A 160 -0.35 23.08 0.29
C PHE A 160 0.90 22.86 1.14
N THR A 161 0.92 23.32 2.39
CA THR A 161 2.02 23.04 3.33
C THR A 161 2.27 21.55 3.55
N GLU A 162 1.25 20.72 3.27
CA GLU A 162 1.29 19.26 3.35
C GLU A 162 1.33 18.60 1.97
N SER A 163 2.09 19.17 1.00
CA SER A 163 2.21 18.64 -0.36
C SER A 163 2.61 17.18 -0.40
N VAL A 164 1.81 16.37 -1.10
CA VAL A 164 2.07 14.94 -1.30
C VAL A 164 3.30 14.73 -2.18
N ALA A 165 3.49 15.58 -3.20
CA ALA A 165 4.65 15.50 -4.09
C ALA A 165 5.96 15.81 -3.34
N MET A 166 5.95 16.75 -2.40
CA MET A 166 7.13 17.02 -1.55
C MET A 166 7.45 15.82 -0.65
N ARG A 167 6.43 15.23 -0.01
CA ARG A 167 6.61 14.04 0.83
C ARG A 167 7.11 12.85 0.04
N TYR A 168 6.57 12.62 -1.16
CA TYR A 168 7.04 11.59 -2.07
C TYR A 168 8.55 11.76 -2.38
N LYS A 169 8.97 12.97 -2.79
CA LYS A 169 10.38 13.28 -3.08
C LYS A 169 11.30 13.05 -1.87
N ASN A 170 10.84 13.34 -0.66
CA ASN A 170 11.64 13.16 0.55
C ASN A 170 11.85 11.68 0.89
N VAL A 171 10.86 10.81 0.67
CA VAL A 171 11.03 9.35 0.85
C VAL A 171 12.02 8.77 -0.15
N VAL A 172 12.04 9.30 -1.36
CA VAL A 172 12.92 8.84 -2.45
C VAL A 172 14.38 9.23 -2.23
N LYS A 173 14.64 10.38 -1.57
CA LYS A 173 16.00 10.88 -1.32
C LYS A 173 16.70 10.20 -0.13
N ASN A 174 15.97 9.60 0.78
CA ASN A 174 16.49 8.92 1.96
C ASN A 174 16.56 7.38 1.75
#